data_9ad8cf6c2e68ddc27c67a84c2dc44989
#
_entry.id   9ad8cf6c2e68ddc27c67a84c2dc44989
#
_cell.length_a   1.000
_cell.length_b   1.000
_cell.length_c   1.000
_cell.angle_alpha   90.00
_cell.angle_beta   90.00
_cell.angle_gamma   90.00
#
_symmetry.space_group_name_H-M   'P 1'
#
loop_
_entity.id
_entity.type
_entity.pdbx_description
1 polymer ?
#
loop_
_entity_poly.entity_id
_entity_poly.type
_entity_poly.pdbx_seq_one_letter_code
_entity_poly.pdbx_strand_id
1 'polypeptide(L)'
;MSKVASKLNLRQVGRVCVTVADTDRAIDFYVGTLGFEKVVDTPMGPDMRWVEVALHGTPTTIALAPPPQGQGAGGSQTGIILDTSDVDADHAALKAAGVDVDDEVTRFGGPVPPMFWLRDPDGNSLIIVQPSA
;
A
#
# COMPACT_ATOMS: atom_id res chain seq x y z
N MET A 1 -15.26 29.11 -3.46
CA MET A 1 -15.68 27.86 -4.13
C MET A 1 -15.34 27.91 -5.59
N SER A 2 -14.67 26.93 -6.08
CA SER A 2 -14.31 26.87 -7.48
C SER A 2 -15.48 26.38 -8.32
N LYS A 3 -15.77 27.07 -9.41
CA LYS A 3 -16.78 26.64 -10.37
C LYS A 3 -16.31 25.48 -11.25
N VAL A 4 -14.99 25.21 -11.24
CA VAL A 4 -14.42 24.10 -12.01
C VAL A 4 -14.94 22.75 -11.52
N ALA A 5 -15.14 22.61 -10.22
CA ALA A 5 -15.57 21.35 -9.63
C ALA A 5 -16.84 20.78 -10.26
N SER A 6 -17.80 21.66 -10.62
CA SER A 6 -19.05 21.21 -11.21
C SER A 6 -18.91 20.70 -12.65
N LYS A 7 -17.77 20.96 -13.28
CA LYS A 7 -17.46 20.54 -14.66
C LYS A 7 -16.61 19.29 -14.71
N LEU A 8 -16.14 18.80 -13.56
CA LEU A 8 -15.30 17.62 -13.49
C LEU A 8 -16.16 16.37 -13.36
N ASN A 9 -15.58 15.24 -13.74
CA ASN A 9 -16.25 13.94 -13.69
C ASN A 9 -15.47 12.95 -12.83
N LEU A 10 -14.77 13.46 -11.82
CA LEU A 10 -14.01 12.61 -10.90
C LEU A 10 -14.99 11.77 -10.06
N ARG A 11 -14.65 10.49 -9.85
CA ARG A 11 -15.53 9.56 -9.14
C ARG A 11 -14.91 8.96 -7.89
N GLN A 12 -13.61 8.69 -7.91
CA GLN A 12 -12.96 8.01 -6.78
C GLN A 12 -11.45 8.09 -6.91
N VAL A 13 -10.74 7.77 -5.84
CA VAL A 13 -9.32 7.45 -5.92
C VAL A 13 -9.23 6.01 -6.43
N GLY A 14 -8.95 5.88 -7.74
CA GLY A 14 -8.96 4.57 -8.40
C GLY A 14 -7.76 3.72 -8.06
N ARG A 15 -6.60 4.34 -8.00
CA ARG A 15 -5.35 3.66 -7.67
C ARG A 15 -4.34 4.62 -7.10
N VAL A 16 -3.42 4.06 -6.30
CA VAL A 16 -2.24 4.74 -5.84
C VAL A 16 -1.02 3.97 -6.34
N CYS A 17 0.08 4.66 -6.57
CA CYS A 17 1.25 4.04 -7.17
C CYS A 17 2.38 3.99 -6.16
N VAL A 18 3.03 2.83 -6.05
CA VAL A 18 4.29 2.69 -5.33
C VAL A 18 5.36 2.23 -6.31
N THR A 19 6.58 2.76 -6.16
CA THR A 19 7.66 2.38 -7.05
C THR A 19 8.43 1.20 -6.48
N VAL A 20 8.68 0.20 -7.33
CA VAL A 20 9.34 -1.03 -6.93
C VAL A 20 10.45 -1.36 -7.92
N ALA A 21 11.56 -1.88 -7.41
CA ALA A 21 12.70 -2.24 -8.26
C ALA A 21 12.48 -3.59 -8.94
N ASP A 22 11.84 -4.52 -8.23
CA ASP A 22 11.61 -5.88 -8.71
C ASP A 22 10.13 -6.20 -8.54
N THR A 23 9.42 -6.27 -9.66
CA THR A 23 7.96 -6.47 -9.66
C THR A 23 7.57 -7.81 -9.02
N ASP A 24 8.28 -8.90 -9.32
CA ASP A 24 7.96 -10.20 -8.75
C ASP A 24 8.15 -10.22 -7.24
N ARG A 25 9.22 -9.60 -6.75
CA ARG A 25 9.44 -9.46 -5.30
C ARG A 25 8.33 -8.66 -4.65
N ALA A 26 7.90 -7.58 -5.30
CA ALA A 26 6.79 -6.77 -4.79
C ALA A 26 5.48 -7.56 -4.77
N ILE A 27 5.18 -8.33 -5.80
CA ILE A 27 3.99 -9.19 -5.84
C ILE A 27 4.05 -10.20 -4.69
N ASP A 28 5.18 -10.84 -4.47
CA ASP A 28 5.33 -11.80 -3.37
C ASP A 28 5.03 -11.16 -2.02
N PHE A 29 5.44 -9.93 -1.83
CA PHE A 29 5.18 -9.20 -0.59
C PHE A 29 3.71 -8.81 -0.45
N TYR A 30 3.16 -8.08 -1.44
CA TYR A 30 1.80 -7.57 -1.33
C TYR A 30 0.76 -8.69 -1.38
N VAL A 31 0.94 -9.68 -2.22
CA VAL A 31 0.01 -10.81 -2.33
C VAL A 31 0.33 -11.90 -1.30
N GLY A 32 1.58 -12.34 -1.25
CA GLY A 32 1.96 -13.47 -0.40
C GLY A 32 2.01 -13.14 1.08
N THR A 33 2.47 -11.95 1.44
CA THR A 33 2.64 -11.55 2.84
C THR A 33 1.47 -10.73 3.35
N LEU A 34 1.02 -9.72 2.60
CA LEU A 34 -0.05 -8.84 3.05
C LEU A 34 -1.46 -9.35 2.70
N GLY A 35 -1.58 -10.33 1.81
CA GLY A 35 -2.87 -10.90 1.49
C GLY A 35 -3.68 -10.14 0.45
N PHE A 36 -3.05 -9.26 -0.31
CA PHE A 36 -3.71 -8.60 -1.43
C PHE A 36 -3.97 -9.59 -2.56
N GLU A 37 -4.90 -9.24 -3.44
CA GLU A 37 -5.15 -9.98 -4.67
C GLU A 37 -4.51 -9.25 -5.84
N LYS A 38 -3.88 -9.99 -6.76
CA LYS A 38 -3.38 -9.41 -8.00
C LYS A 38 -4.54 -9.30 -8.98
N VAL A 39 -4.91 -8.07 -9.35
CA VAL A 39 -6.07 -7.81 -10.19
C VAL A 39 -5.71 -7.41 -11.62
N VAL A 40 -4.50 -6.90 -11.84
CA VAL A 40 -3.98 -6.59 -13.17
C VAL A 40 -2.53 -7.04 -13.23
N ASP A 41 -2.15 -7.65 -14.34
CA ASP A 41 -0.76 -7.98 -14.65
C ASP A 41 -0.63 -8.03 -16.16
N THR A 42 -0.19 -6.92 -16.75
CA THR A 42 -0.19 -6.73 -18.20
C THR A 42 1.20 -6.31 -18.67
N PRO A 43 1.77 -7.00 -19.67
CA PRO A 43 3.04 -6.56 -20.26
C PRO A 43 2.89 -5.18 -20.90
N MET A 44 3.93 -4.34 -20.70
CA MET A 44 4.00 -3.01 -21.29
C MET A 44 5.35 -2.85 -22.00
N GLY A 45 5.57 -3.63 -23.05
CA GLY A 45 6.84 -3.67 -23.74
C GLY A 45 7.71 -4.80 -23.23
N PRO A 46 8.98 -4.93 -23.75
CA PRO A 46 9.79 -6.11 -23.52
C PRO A 46 10.24 -6.31 -22.07
N ASP A 47 10.38 -5.22 -21.29
CA ASP A 47 10.94 -5.30 -19.94
C ASP A 47 10.05 -4.63 -18.91
N MET A 48 8.79 -4.33 -19.24
CA MET A 48 7.89 -3.63 -18.33
C MET A 48 6.57 -4.37 -18.18
N ARG A 49 6.04 -4.31 -16.96
CA ARG A 49 4.70 -4.84 -16.64
C ARG A 49 3.93 -3.79 -15.88
N TRP A 50 2.63 -3.76 -16.10
CA TRP A 50 1.72 -3.00 -15.27
C TRP A 50 0.98 -3.96 -14.34
N VAL A 51 1.21 -3.82 -13.04
CA VAL A 51 0.64 -4.70 -12.03
C VAL A 51 -0.14 -3.89 -11.02
N GLU A 52 -1.37 -4.31 -10.73
CA GLU A 52 -2.18 -3.72 -9.67
C GLU A 52 -2.63 -4.81 -8.72
N VAL A 53 -2.61 -4.48 -7.44
CA VAL A 53 -3.09 -5.36 -6.36
C VAL A 53 -4.16 -4.62 -5.56
N ALA A 54 -5.09 -5.37 -4.97
CA ALA A 54 -6.17 -4.79 -4.16
C ALA A 54 -6.54 -5.75 -3.04
N LEU A 55 -7.04 -5.18 -1.94
CA LEU A 55 -7.67 -6.01 -0.91
C LEU A 55 -9.00 -6.52 -1.45
N HIS A 56 -9.36 -7.74 -1.05
CA HIS A 56 -10.59 -8.38 -1.55
C HIS A 56 -11.80 -7.48 -1.36
N GLY A 57 -12.58 -7.31 -2.43
CA GLY A 57 -13.82 -6.54 -2.39
C GLY A 57 -13.67 -5.02 -2.38
N THR A 58 -12.46 -4.49 -2.57
CA THR A 58 -12.25 -3.04 -2.59
C THR A 58 -11.93 -2.55 -4.00
N PRO A 59 -12.46 -1.35 -4.38
CA PRO A 59 -12.25 -0.82 -5.73
C PRO A 59 -10.90 -0.13 -5.93
N THR A 60 -10.29 0.39 -4.87
CA THR A 60 -9.01 1.09 -4.98
C THR A 60 -7.87 0.09 -5.03
N THR A 61 -6.97 0.26 -6.00
CA THR A 61 -5.82 -0.63 -6.18
C THR A 61 -4.52 0.08 -5.83
N ILE A 62 -3.48 -0.71 -5.60
CA ILE A 62 -2.11 -0.23 -5.52
C ILE A 62 -1.39 -0.71 -6.78
N ALA A 63 -0.87 0.23 -7.57
CA ALA A 63 -0.07 -0.08 -8.74
C ALA A 63 1.39 -0.26 -8.30
N LEU A 64 1.97 -1.42 -8.62
CA LEU A 64 3.38 -1.73 -8.35
C LEU A 64 4.16 -1.40 -9.63
N ALA A 65 4.73 -0.20 -9.68
CA ALA A 65 5.26 0.36 -10.90
C ALA A 65 6.79 0.51 -10.85
N PRO A 66 7.47 0.41 -12.00
CA PRO A 66 8.88 0.76 -12.03
C PRO A 66 9.04 2.26 -11.77
N PRO A 67 10.21 2.69 -11.23
CA PRO A 67 10.42 4.11 -11.01
C PRO A 67 10.54 4.85 -12.35
N PRO A 68 10.25 6.15 -12.35
CA PRO A 68 10.56 6.96 -13.54
C PRO A 68 12.02 6.85 -13.93
N GLN A 69 12.30 6.97 -15.21
CA GLN A 69 13.67 6.88 -15.74
C GLN A 69 14.60 7.84 -15.01
N GLY A 70 15.75 7.32 -14.57
CA GLY A 70 16.74 8.12 -13.87
C GLY A 70 16.50 8.26 -12.37
N GLN A 71 15.43 7.64 -11.84
CA GLN A 71 15.10 7.68 -10.41
C GLN A 71 15.21 6.30 -9.79
N GLY A 72 15.56 6.25 -8.51
CA GLY A 72 15.54 5.01 -7.75
C GLY A 72 14.13 4.63 -7.33
N ALA A 73 13.92 3.34 -7.12
CA ALA A 73 12.66 2.84 -6.61
C ALA A 73 12.61 2.90 -5.08
N GLY A 74 11.43 3.07 -4.55
CA GLY A 74 11.17 2.88 -3.13
C GLY A 74 11.57 4.05 -2.25
N GLY A 75 11.62 3.78 -0.94
CA GLY A 75 11.98 4.78 0.06
C GLY A 75 10.93 5.84 0.32
N SER A 76 9.72 5.64 -0.18
CA SER A 76 8.66 6.64 -0.13
C SER A 76 7.75 6.45 1.09
N GLN A 77 7.37 7.56 1.71
CA GLN A 77 6.21 7.57 2.60
C GLN A 77 4.99 7.67 1.71
N THR A 78 4.32 6.54 1.49
CA THR A 78 3.27 6.46 0.48
C THR A 78 1.99 7.20 0.88
N GLY A 79 1.77 7.39 2.17
CA GLY A 79 0.48 7.90 2.68
C GLY A 79 -0.65 6.89 2.57
N ILE A 80 -0.37 5.66 2.19
CA ILE A 80 -1.39 4.61 2.11
C ILE A 80 -1.68 4.11 3.52
N ILE A 81 -2.94 4.16 3.90
CA ILE A 81 -3.42 3.70 5.20
C ILE A 81 -4.34 2.52 4.96
N LEU A 82 -4.02 1.40 5.58
CA LEU A 82 -4.81 0.17 5.50
C LEU A 82 -5.57 0.00 6.82
N ASP A 83 -6.87 -0.14 6.71
CA ASP A 83 -7.70 -0.40 7.89
C ASP A 83 -7.69 -1.86 8.25
N THR A 84 -7.61 -2.16 9.53
CA THR A 84 -7.69 -3.53 10.04
C THR A 84 -8.67 -3.63 11.20
N SER A 85 -9.17 -4.82 11.42
CA SER A 85 -10.01 -5.10 12.57
C SER A 85 -9.22 -5.48 13.83
N ASP A 86 -7.92 -5.77 13.70
CA ASP A 86 -7.08 -6.18 14.83
C ASP A 86 -5.62 -5.79 14.58
N VAL A 87 -5.26 -4.58 14.99
CA VAL A 87 -3.93 -4.02 14.74
C VAL A 87 -2.85 -4.79 15.50
N ASP A 88 -3.15 -5.27 16.69
CA ASP A 88 -2.15 -6.00 17.49
C ASP A 88 -1.84 -7.37 16.88
N ALA A 89 -2.85 -8.06 16.39
CA ALA A 89 -2.66 -9.35 15.74
C ALA A 89 -1.86 -9.19 14.44
N ASP A 90 -2.16 -8.17 13.66
CA ASP A 90 -1.43 -7.89 12.43
C ASP A 90 0.03 -7.54 12.71
N HIS A 91 0.27 -6.71 13.69
CA HIS A 91 1.63 -6.34 14.08
C HIS A 91 2.45 -7.58 14.49
N ALA A 92 1.88 -8.42 15.33
CA ALA A 92 2.55 -9.64 15.78
C ALA A 92 2.83 -10.59 14.63
N ALA A 93 1.87 -10.77 13.73
CA ALA A 93 2.02 -11.67 12.59
C ALA A 93 3.10 -11.18 11.62
N LEU A 94 3.10 -9.90 11.30
CA LEU A 94 4.08 -9.33 10.39
C LEU A 94 5.48 -9.33 10.99
N LYS A 95 5.59 -9.02 12.26
CA LYS A 95 6.88 -9.06 12.96
C LYS A 95 7.44 -10.47 12.99
N ALA A 96 6.59 -11.47 13.28
CA ALA A 96 6.99 -12.87 13.27
C ALA A 96 7.41 -13.35 11.88
N ALA A 97 6.83 -12.79 10.81
CA ALA A 97 7.17 -13.13 9.44
C ALA A 97 8.45 -12.41 8.96
N GLY A 98 9.06 -11.57 9.79
CA GLY A 98 10.29 -10.86 9.42
C GLY A 98 10.07 -9.59 8.60
N VAL A 99 8.84 -9.10 8.56
CA VAL A 99 8.56 -7.83 7.87
C VAL A 99 9.10 -6.68 8.67
N ASP A 100 9.62 -5.67 7.97
CA ASP A 100 10.11 -4.44 8.61
C ASP A 100 8.91 -3.63 9.12
N VAL A 101 8.66 -3.74 10.42
CA VAL A 101 7.58 -3.01 11.09
C VAL A 101 8.16 -2.26 12.29
N ASP A 102 7.41 -1.25 12.75
CA ASP A 102 7.75 -0.58 14.02
C ASP A 102 7.80 -1.60 15.15
N ASP A 103 8.64 -1.34 16.15
CA ASP A 103 8.79 -2.26 17.27
C ASP A 103 7.48 -2.48 18.02
N GLU A 104 6.65 -1.45 18.09
CA GLU A 104 5.40 -1.47 18.84
C GLU A 104 4.30 -0.76 18.09
N VAL A 105 3.05 -1.14 18.37
CA VAL A 105 1.88 -0.39 17.92
C VAL A 105 1.85 0.95 18.65
N THR A 106 1.68 2.04 17.91
CA THR A 106 1.61 3.39 18.47
C THR A 106 0.19 3.69 18.92
N ARG A 107 0.07 4.14 20.16
CA ARG A 107 -1.21 4.54 20.75
C ARG A 107 -1.11 5.95 21.31
N PHE A 108 -1.76 6.89 20.61
CA PHE A 108 -1.81 8.28 21.07
C PHE A 108 -2.90 8.50 22.11
N GLY A 109 -3.91 7.63 22.13
CA GLY A 109 -5.06 7.78 23.01
C GLY A 109 -6.12 8.73 22.44
N GLY A 110 -7.25 8.82 23.15
CA GLY A 110 -8.35 9.66 22.72
C GLY A 110 -8.94 9.22 21.39
N PRO A 111 -9.28 10.16 20.49
CA PRO A 111 -9.90 9.81 19.23
C PRO A 111 -8.93 9.27 18.16
N VAL A 112 -7.64 9.31 18.45
CA VAL A 112 -6.64 8.83 17.47
C VAL A 112 -6.54 7.31 17.57
N PRO A 113 -6.82 6.58 16.47
CA PRO A 113 -6.77 5.12 16.50
C PRO A 113 -5.35 4.59 16.61
N PRO A 114 -5.18 3.38 17.16
CA PRO A 114 -3.87 2.74 17.20
C PRO A 114 -3.39 2.37 15.80
N MET A 115 -2.08 2.45 15.58
CA MET A 115 -1.49 2.24 14.28
C MET A 115 -0.04 1.82 14.36
N PHE A 116 0.49 1.28 13.27
CA PHE A 116 1.93 1.09 13.12
C PHE A 116 2.30 1.21 11.65
N TRP A 117 3.58 1.51 11.41
CA TRP A 117 4.15 1.60 10.07
C TRP A 117 4.82 0.29 9.70
N LEU A 118 4.64 -0.11 8.45
CA LEU A 118 5.40 -1.20 7.86
C LEU A 118 6.16 -0.67 6.63
N ARG A 119 7.20 -1.38 6.23
CA ARG A 119 7.96 -1.06 5.00
C ARG A 119 7.94 -2.28 4.10
N ASP A 120 7.72 -2.01 2.80
CA ASP A 120 7.81 -3.08 1.81
C ASP A 120 9.28 -3.37 1.48
N PRO A 121 9.59 -4.36 0.62
CA PRO A 121 10.98 -4.69 0.29
C PRO A 121 11.78 -3.54 -0.33
N ASP A 122 11.13 -2.55 -0.89
CA ASP A 122 11.77 -1.36 -1.45
C ASP A 122 11.87 -0.20 -0.46
N GLY A 123 11.43 -0.41 0.77
CA GLY A 123 11.44 0.64 1.79
C GLY A 123 10.30 1.63 1.71
N ASN A 124 9.28 1.36 0.91
CA ASN A 124 8.07 2.18 0.89
C ASN A 124 7.28 1.92 2.17
N SER A 125 6.88 2.97 2.88
CA SER A 125 6.15 2.80 4.13
C SER A 125 4.64 2.93 3.92
N LEU A 126 3.92 2.04 4.57
CA LEU A 126 2.46 2.05 4.64
C LEU A 126 2.07 2.04 6.11
N ILE A 127 0.84 2.42 6.39
CA ILE A 127 0.33 2.48 7.77
C ILE A 127 -0.82 1.48 7.90
N ILE A 128 -0.82 0.71 8.99
CA ILE A 128 -1.96 -0.12 9.35
C ILE A 128 -2.62 0.52 10.56
N VAL A 129 -3.93 0.73 10.47
CA VAL A 129 -4.73 1.45 11.44
C VAL A 129 -5.94 0.62 11.82
N GLN A 130 -6.25 0.57 13.12
CA GLN A 130 -7.52 -0.01 13.56
C GLN A 130 -8.47 1.14 13.87
N PRO A 131 -9.35 1.49 12.92
CA PRO A 131 -10.29 2.58 13.18
C PRO A 131 -11.29 2.21 14.26
N SER A 132 -11.84 3.22 14.92
CA SER A 132 -12.90 3.00 15.90
C SER A 132 -14.14 2.45 15.21
N ALA A 133 -14.76 1.49 15.87
CA ALA A 133 -15.97 0.86 15.34
C ALA A 133 -17.14 1.84 15.30
#